data_c879540b3c47bedcd49d9ecfa6fc1493
#
_entry.id   c879540b3c47bedcd49d9ecfa6fc1493
#
_cell.length_a   1.000
_cell.length_b   1.000
_cell.length_c   1.000
_cell.angle_alpha   90.00
_cell.angle_beta   90.00
_cell.angle_gamma   90.00
#
_symmetry.space_group_name_H-M   'P 1'
#
loop_
_entity.id
_entity.type
_entity.pdbx_description
1 polymer ?
#
loop_
_entity_poly.entity_id
_entity_poly.type
_entity_poly.pdbx_seq_one_letter_code
_entity_poly.pdbx_strand_id
1 'polypeptide(L)'
;MKTAVAKRTFVDELLDVLSNVLFPVVVFLIWAVMTTIGTIVDQNDDPQHYYDMYPAAVANLILRLHLDTVLHSIPYFSLIVLLLVSMTVCTFRRVIPKRFPKDRAVMIEAFGLHGSAPSRAGDATVERTEQFLRKRGFALRSLDVDGTRWLFGDKNKWARYGVLVAHLGFAIIAFGVFLGWLAGFKGELQIFDGATSAVEQQRGLAVHLDKFTATFQPVETPSGTFYQASKFESDVGVIEDGVTTKTDIIVNHPFQTKSGVYFYQASYGFGGRIDLTRNGKPISLSGAGRLMPGDQVFLPGTSREIDYVTLLGPSDPSQVPLGVPLPKTDEYAMWVIHDNVPTTSRPLLVPIGKTVDVGDGYSLTARPPIAWTGLTYRRDPGEGFVGLGAAVLVTGFVMALFFVPIKLYVRTRRDARGPVVDVAATTTKGNTIYEGEFKQLLDGLGRTLETGDDEPAQDAVETAYA
;
A
#
# COMPACT_ATOMS: atom_id res chain seq x y z
N MET A 1 -36.97 -41.37 22.05
CA MET A 1 -35.66 -41.60 21.41
C MET A 1 -34.69 -40.50 21.86
N LYS A 2 -33.73 -40.82 22.76
CA LYS A 2 -32.69 -39.87 23.18
C LYS A 2 -31.74 -39.72 22.02
N THR A 3 -31.73 -38.56 21.38
CA THR A 3 -30.71 -38.19 20.41
C THR A 3 -29.36 -38.16 21.13
N ALA A 4 -28.46 -39.06 20.76
CA ALA A 4 -27.08 -39.08 21.24
C ALA A 4 -26.42 -37.75 20.84
N VAL A 5 -26.11 -36.93 21.83
CA VAL A 5 -25.27 -35.72 21.63
C VAL A 5 -23.90 -36.22 21.21
N ALA A 6 -23.56 -36.09 19.94
CA ALA A 6 -22.23 -36.41 19.45
C ALA A 6 -21.21 -35.62 20.29
N LYS A 7 -20.22 -36.31 20.87
CA LYS A 7 -19.12 -35.67 21.60
C LYS A 7 -18.43 -34.70 20.64
N ARG A 8 -18.44 -33.40 20.98
CA ARG A 8 -17.70 -32.38 20.25
C ARG A 8 -16.20 -32.73 20.29
N THR A 9 -15.57 -32.75 19.14
CA THR A 9 -14.14 -32.96 19.06
C THR A 9 -13.40 -31.65 19.33
N PHE A 10 -12.13 -31.70 19.74
CA PHE A 10 -11.26 -30.52 19.87
C PHE A 10 -11.22 -29.67 18.57
N VAL A 11 -11.27 -30.35 17.42
CA VAL A 11 -11.32 -29.68 16.10
C VAL A 11 -12.61 -28.87 15.94
N ASP A 12 -13.75 -29.38 16.40
CA ASP A 12 -15.02 -28.63 16.34
C ASP A 12 -14.98 -27.38 17.20
N GLU A 13 -14.40 -27.47 18.40
CA GLU A 13 -14.24 -26.30 19.30
C GLU A 13 -13.28 -25.25 18.69
N LEU A 14 -12.14 -25.67 18.13
CA LEU A 14 -11.21 -24.78 17.46
C LEU A 14 -11.85 -24.07 16.27
N LEU A 15 -12.57 -24.80 15.42
CA LEU A 15 -13.29 -24.24 14.29
C LEU A 15 -14.43 -23.30 14.71
N ASP A 16 -15.05 -23.54 15.86
CA ASP A 16 -16.07 -22.65 16.43
C ASP A 16 -15.44 -21.32 16.89
N VAL A 17 -14.28 -21.36 17.53
CA VAL A 17 -13.50 -20.15 17.89
C VAL A 17 -13.09 -19.39 16.64
N LEU A 18 -12.44 -20.04 15.68
CA LEU A 18 -11.98 -19.43 14.44
C LEU A 18 -13.12 -18.84 13.60
N SER A 19 -14.32 -19.42 13.65
CA SER A 19 -15.49 -18.90 12.94
C SER A 19 -16.26 -17.83 13.73
N ASN A 20 -15.86 -17.52 14.96
CA ASN A 20 -16.48 -16.45 15.75
C ASN A 20 -16.05 -15.09 15.20
N VAL A 21 -17.00 -14.19 14.95
CA VAL A 21 -16.71 -12.85 14.39
C VAL A 21 -15.82 -12.00 15.30
N LEU A 22 -15.91 -12.19 16.61
CA LEU A 22 -15.10 -11.43 17.57
C LEU A 22 -13.61 -11.82 17.50
N PHE A 23 -13.30 -13.09 17.20
CA PHE A 23 -11.93 -13.59 17.15
C PHE A 23 -11.07 -12.85 16.11
N PRO A 24 -11.43 -12.80 14.79
CA PRO A 24 -10.65 -12.05 13.81
C PRO A 24 -10.61 -10.55 14.07
N VAL A 25 -11.63 -9.97 14.74
CA VAL A 25 -11.62 -8.55 15.13
C VAL A 25 -10.51 -8.29 16.15
N VAL A 26 -10.39 -9.13 17.18
CA VAL A 26 -9.32 -8.99 18.18
C VAL A 26 -7.94 -9.17 17.54
N VAL A 27 -7.77 -10.22 16.72
CA VAL A 27 -6.51 -10.47 15.99
C VAL A 27 -6.15 -9.28 15.08
N PHE A 28 -7.13 -8.73 14.39
CA PHE A 28 -6.93 -7.54 13.53
C PHE A 28 -6.50 -6.31 14.33
N LEU A 29 -7.10 -6.07 15.51
CA LEU A 29 -6.71 -4.94 16.37
C LEU A 29 -5.26 -5.09 16.85
N ILE A 30 -4.84 -6.29 17.26
CA ILE A 30 -3.45 -6.57 17.65
C ILE A 30 -2.51 -6.32 16.46
N TRP A 31 -2.86 -6.84 15.30
CA TRP A 31 -2.09 -6.63 14.06
C TRP A 31 -2.01 -5.15 13.68
N ALA A 32 -3.11 -4.38 13.80
CA ALA A 32 -3.13 -2.95 13.53
C ALA A 32 -2.21 -2.16 14.48
N VAL A 33 -2.19 -2.51 15.77
CA VAL A 33 -1.26 -1.91 16.74
C VAL A 33 0.19 -2.20 16.37
N MET A 34 0.53 -3.45 16.04
CA MET A 34 1.89 -3.80 15.59
C MET A 34 2.28 -3.06 14.31
N THR A 35 1.36 -2.94 13.34
CA THR A 35 1.59 -2.16 12.11
C THR A 35 1.85 -0.69 12.42
N THR A 36 1.06 -0.09 13.32
CA THR A 36 1.24 1.30 13.74
C THR A 36 2.63 1.52 14.37
N ILE A 37 3.04 0.63 15.28
CA ILE A 37 4.38 0.69 15.88
C ILE A 37 5.46 0.61 14.81
N GLY A 38 5.35 -0.37 13.89
CA GLY A 38 6.34 -0.56 12.81
C GLY A 38 6.34 0.54 11.75
N THR A 39 5.31 1.41 11.72
CA THR A 39 5.28 2.58 10.84
C THR A 39 5.90 3.82 11.51
N ILE A 40 5.83 3.90 12.85
CA ILE A 40 6.37 5.04 13.61
C ILE A 40 7.87 4.84 13.92
N VAL A 41 8.26 3.60 14.23
CA VAL A 41 9.65 3.24 14.53
C VAL A 41 10.34 2.86 13.23
N ASP A 42 11.47 3.50 12.95
CA ASP A 42 12.30 3.14 11.79
C ASP A 42 12.68 1.67 11.85
N GLN A 43 12.64 0.98 10.71
CA GLN A 43 12.78 -0.47 10.66
C GLN A 43 14.13 -0.87 10.06
N ASN A 44 14.84 -1.76 10.76
CA ASN A 44 16.14 -2.34 10.35
C ASN A 44 17.29 -1.32 10.24
N ASP A 45 17.28 -0.28 11.07
CA ASP A 45 18.38 0.65 11.18
C ASP A 45 19.44 0.19 12.20
N ASP A 46 20.60 0.87 12.19
CA ASP A 46 21.67 0.61 13.15
C ASP A 46 21.19 0.91 14.59
N PRO A 47 21.50 0.07 15.59
CA PRO A 47 21.15 0.33 16.99
C PRO A 47 21.52 1.73 17.50
N GLN A 48 22.62 2.31 16.99
CA GLN A 48 23.04 3.66 17.37
C GLN A 48 22.04 4.72 16.92
N HIS A 49 21.42 4.55 15.75
CA HIS A 49 20.39 5.44 15.21
C HIS A 49 19.22 5.66 16.22
N TYR A 50 18.79 4.59 16.91
CA TYR A 50 17.70 4.71 17.92
C TYR A 50 18.14 5.50 19.16
N TYR A 51 19.40 5.39 19.56
CA TYR A 51 19.93 6.21 20.67
C TYR A 51 20.11 7.67 20.29
N ASP A 52 20.34 7.98 19.02
CA ASP A 52 20.44 9.34 18.50
C ASP A 52 19.07 10.00 18.36
N MET A 53 18.03 9.22 18.01
CA MET A 53 16.66 9.71 17.77
C MET A 53 15.80 9.75 19.04
N TYR A 54 16.01 8.84 20.01
CA TYR A 54 15.14 8.66 21.17
C TYR A 54 15.92 8.74 22.48
N PRO A 55 15.26 9.13 23.60
CA PRO A 55 15.87 9.00 24.92
C PRO A 55 16.31 7.55 25.20
N ALA A 56 17.43 7.35 25.87
CA ALA A 56 18.04 6.03 26.08
C ALA A 56 17.07 4.96 26.64
N ALA A 57 16.12 5.36 27.54
CA ALA A 57 15.11 4.43 28.04
C ALA A 57 14.17 3.91 26.94
N VAL A 58 13.77 4.78 25.99
CA VAL A 58 12.90 4.44 24.87
C VAL A 58 13.67 3.61 23.83
N ALA A 59 14.90 4.02 23.48
CA ALA A 59 15.77 3.24 22.59
C ALA A 59 16.01 1.82 23.10
N ASN A 60 16.31 1.67 24.40
CA ASN A 60 16.43 0.36 25.03
C ASN A 60 15.13 -0.47 24.96
N LEU A 61 13.95 0.17 25.10
CA LEU A 61 12.66 -0.52 24.99
C LEU A 61 12.43 -1.00 23.55
N ILE A 62 12.68 -0.15 22.55
CA ILE A 62 12.57 -0.48 21.11
C ILE A 62 13.42 -1.71 20.80
N LEU A 63 14.72 -1.67 21.14
CA LEU A 63 15.65 -2.75 20.83
C LEU A 63 15.36 -4.03 21.61
N ARG A 64 14.98 -3.95 22.89
CA ARG A 64 14.65 -5.13 23.71
C ARG A 64 13.38 -5.85 23.27
N LEU A 65 12.37 -5.13 22.78
CA LEU A 65 11.12 -5.69 22.30
C LEU A 65 11.13 -5.97 20.80
N HIS A 66 12.27 -5.75 20.13
CA HIS A 66 12.42 -5.89 18.68
C HIS A 66 11.35 -5.10 17.90
N LEU A 67 11.05 -3.86 18.34
CA LEU A 67 10.12 -2.98 17.65
C LEU A 67 10.76 -2.36 16.40
N ASP A 68 12.08 -2.37 16.32
CA ASP A 68 12.92 -2.05 15.16
C ASP A 68 12.79 -3.02 14.00
N THR A 69 12.21 -4.21 14.22
CA THR A 69 12.06 -5.27 13.21
C THR A 69 10.64 -5.86 13.20
N VAL A 70 9.66 -5.15 13.80
CA VAL A 70 8.31 -5.68 14.03
C VAL A 70 7.61 -6.11 12.75
N LEU A 71 7.74 -5.35 11.65
CA LEU A 71 7.09 -5.64 10.37
C LEU A 71 7.64 -6.88 9.67
N HIS A 72 8.83 -7.35 10.05
CA HIS A 72 9.50 -8.54 9.51
C HIS A 72 9.50 -9.71 10.51
N SER A 73 8.84 -9.53 11.66
CA SER A 73 8.83 -10.51 12.75
C SER A 73 7.89 -11.70 12.49
N ILE A 74 8.25 -12.88 13.00
CA ILE A 74 7.39 -14.08 12.95
C ILE A 74 6.01 -13.82 13.59
N PRO A 75 5.88 -13.15 14.76
CA PRO A 75 4.57 -12.81 15.33
C PRO A 75 3.70 -11.98 14.37
N TYR A 76 4.25 -11.00 13.67
CA TYR A 76 3.51 -10.17 12.72
C TYR A 76 2.92 -10.99 11.58
N PHE A 77 3.73 -11.83 10.92
CA PHE A 77 3.25 -12.72 9.86
C PHE A 77 2.28 -13.79 10.36
N SER A 78 2.49 -14.30 11.58
CA SER A 78 1.58 -15.28 12.19
C SER A 78 0.18 -14.71 12.38
N LEU A 79 0.03 -13.43 12.74
CA LEU A 79 -1.27 -12.77 12.84
C LEU A 79 -1.97 -12.66 11.49
N ILE A 80 -1.24 -12.36 10.41
CA ILE A 80 -1.80 -12.34 9.04
C ILE A 80 -2.31 -13.72 8.63
N VAL A 81 -1.51 -14.77 8.85
CA VAL A 81 -1.90 -16.14 8.57
C VAL A 81 -3.13 -16.55 9.40
N LEU A 82 -3.15 -16.18 10.67
CA LEU A 82 -4.26 -16.46 11.56
C LEU A 82 -5.57 -15.76 11.13
N LEU A 83 -5.47 -14.50 10.67
CA LEU A 83 -6.58 -13.77 10.07
C LEU A 83 -7.10 -14.47 8.81
N LEU A 84 -6.20 -14.90 7.90
CA LEU A 84 -6.58 -15.62 6.68
C LEU A 84 -7.28 -16.94 6.98
N VAL A 85 -6.77 -17.71 7.94
CA VAL A 85 -7.37 -18.97 8.37
C VAL A 85 -8.74 -18.73 8.99
N SER A 86 -8.85 -17.78 9.92
CA SER A 86 -10.12 -17.44 10.57
C SER A 86 -11.16 -16.97 9.56
N MET A 87 -10.77 -16.08 8.64
CA MET A 87 -11.63 -15.57 7.58
C MET A 87 -12.11 -16.70 6.65
N THR A 88 -11.23 -17.62 6.29
CA THR A 88 -11.56 -18.78 5.47
C THR A 88 -12.56 -19.69 6.19
N VAL A 89 -12.30 -20.04 7.44
CA VAL A 89 -13.21 -20.88 8.26
C VAL A 89 -14.57 -20.19 8.43
N CYS A 90 -14.60 -18.90 8.73
CA CYS A 90 -15.82 -18.11 8.83
C CYS A 90 -16.62 -18.12 7.51
N THR A 91 -15.93 -17.97 6.37
CA THR A 91 -16.55 -17.99 5.04
C THR A 91 -17.27 -19.32 4.79
N PHE A 92 -16.59 -20.44 5.01
CA PHE A 92 -17.16 -21.76 4.77
C PHE A 92 -18.25 -22.14 5.77
N ARG A 93 -18.13 -21.75 7.03
CA ARG A 93 -19.10 -22.13 8.08
C ARG A 93 -20.29 -21.17 8.21
N ARG A 94 -20.13 -19.88 7.91
CA ARG A 94 -21.14 -18.86 8.19
C ARG A 94 -21.63 -18.08 6.98
N VAL A 95 -20.79 -17.86 5.96
CA VAL A 95 -21.15 -17.05 4.78
C VAL A 95 -21.80 -17.90 3.70
N ILE A 96 -21.10 -18.93 3.22
CA ILE A 96 -21.57 -19.81 2.14
C ILE A 96 -22.87 -20.56 2.50
N PRO A 97 -23.05 -21.12 3.71
CA PRO A 97 -24.25 -21.86 4.05
C PRO A 97 -25.53 -21.01 4.11
N LYS A 98 -25.43 -19.69 4.24
CA LYS A 98 -26.61 -18.81 4.25
C LYS A 98 -27.32 -18.86 2.90
N ARG A 99 -28.42 -19.59 2.84
CA ARG A 99 -29.24 -19.70 1.63
C ARG A 99 -30.18 -18.51 1.53
N PHE A 100 -30.38 -18.02 0.31
CA PHE A 100 -31.43 -17.03 0.07
C PHE A 100 -32.80 -17.68 0.24
N PRO A 101 -33.79 -16.98 0.85
CA PRO A 101 -35.10 -17.55 1.09
C PRO A 101 -35.76 -18.09 -0.17
N LYS A 102 -36.41 -19.26 -0.05
CA LYS A 102 -37.03 -19.98 -1.18
C LYS A 102 -38.42 -19.43 -1.50
N ASP A 103 -38.83 -19.60 -2.74
CA ASP A 103 -40.20 -19.36 -3.20
C ASP A 103 -41.10 -20.45 -2.65
N ARG A 104 -41.94 -20.11 -1.67
CA ARG A 104 -42.94 -20.98 -1.08
C ARG A 104 -44.03 -20.16 -0.39
N ALA A 105 -45.23 -20.70 -0.26
CA ALA A 105 -46.23 -20.09 0.55
C ALA A 105 -45.77 -19.98 2.03
N VAL A 106 -46.01 -18.85 2.64
CA VAL A 106 -45.55 -18.51 3.98
C VAL A 106 -46.69 -17.85 4.78
N MET A 107 -46.59 -17.87 6.09
CA MET A 107 -47.43 -17.08 6.94
C MET A 107 -46.91 -15.64 6.95
N ILE A 108 -47.60 -14.73 6.24
CA ILE A 108 -47.12 -13.33 6.02
C ILE A 108 -46.97 -12.60 7.36
N GLU A 109 -47.90 -12.84 8.28
CA GLU A 109 -47.97 -12.25 9.61
C GLU A 109 -46.81 -12.67 10.54
N ALA A 110 -46.09 -13.74 10.17
CA ALA A 110 -44.92 -14.21 10.92
C ALA A 110 -43.65 -13.44 10.62
N PHE A 111 -43.64 -12.54 9.62
CA PHE A 111 -42.49 -11.72 9.25
C PHE A 111 -42.50 -10.41 10.04
N GLY A 112 -41.32 -9.97 10.49
CA GLY A 112 -41.16 -8.67 11.14
C GLY A 112 -41.46 -7.45 10.23
N LEU A 113 -41.33 -7.65 8.91
CA LEU A 113 -41.73 -6.68 7.89
C LEU A 113 -42.93 -7.27 7.16
N HIS A 114 -44.14 -6.85 7.49
CA HIS A 114 -45.35 -7.25 6.79
C HIS A 114 -46.38 -6.12 6.80
N GLY A 115 -47.33 -6.17 5.87
CA GLY A 115 -48.43 -5.24 5.79
C GLY A 115 -49.41 -5.62 4.69
N SER A 116 -50.50 -4.91 4.60
CA SER A 116 -51.57 -5.14 3.64
C SER A 116 -52.00 -3.86 2.98
N ALA A 117 -52.24 -3.90 1.66
CA ALA A 117 -52.76 -2.81 0.87
C ALA A 117 -54.13 -3.21 0.27
N PRO A 118 -55.23 -2.51 0.59
CA PRO A 118 -56.52 -2.74 -0.06
C PRO A 118 -56.44 -2.29 -1.53
N SER A 119 -57.23 -2.94 -2.41
CA SER A 119 -57.23 -2.63 -3.82
C SER A 119 -58.63 -2.32 -4.36
N ARG A 120 -58.74 -1.26 -5.13
CA ARG A 120 -59.92 -0.93 -5.91
C ARG A 120 -59.82 -1.36 -7.38
N ALA A 121 -58.69 -1.99 -7.74
CA ALA A 121 -58.40 -2.37 -9.13
C ALA A 121 -59.14 -3.64 -9.61
N GLY A 122 -59.92 -4.30 -8.72
CA GLY A 122 -60.64 -5.52 -9.06
C GLY A 122 -59.75 -6.64 -9.59
N ASP A 123 -60.03 -7.14 -10.78
CA ASP A 123 -59.27 -8.22 -11.39
C ASP A 123 -57.88 -7.79 -11.90
N ALA A 124 -57.64 -6.49 -12.08
CA ALA A 124 -56.33 -5.94 -12.41
C ALA A 124 -55.36 -5.83 -11.21
N THR A 125 -55.77 -6.18 -10.00
CA THR A 125 -54.96 -6.06 -8.79
C THR A 125 -53.61 -6.75 -8.90
N VAL A 126 -53.56 -7.96 -9.43
CA VAL A 126 -52.32 -8.74 -9.56
C VAL A 126 -51.38 -8.09 -10.58
N GLU A 127 -51.94 -7.71 -11.72
CA GLU A 127 -51.15 -7.08 -12.80
C GLU A 127 -50.53 -5.75 -12.38
N ARG A 128 -51.29 -4.88 -11.72
CA ARG A 128 -50.81 -3.60 -11.18
C ARG A 128 -49.76 -3.82 -10.12
N THR A 129 -49.94 -4.79 -9.22
CA THR A 129 -48.92 -5.15 -8.23
C THR A 129 -47.64 -5.64 -8.90
N GLU A 130 -47.71 -6.49 -9.93
CA GLU A 130 -46.54 -6.92 -10.68
C GLU A 130 -45.82 -5.73 -11.36
N GLN A 131 -46.54 -4.87 -12.04
CA GLN A 131 -45.97 -3.70 -12.71
C GLN A 131 -45.29 -2.77 -11.72
N PHE A 132 -45.93 -2.44 -10.60
CA PHE A 132 -45.38 -1.61 -9.54
C PHE A 132 -44.06 -2.18 -8.98
N LEU A 133 -44.02 -3.48 -8.63
CA LEU A 133 -42.84 -4.11 -8.07
C LEU A 133 -41.70 -4.22 -9.10
N ARG A 134 -42.02 -4.49 -10.39
CA ARG A 134 -41.01 -4.53 -11.47
C ARG A 134 -40.36 -3.17 -11.66
N LYS A 135 -41.15 -2.08 -11.67
CA LYS A 135 -40.62 -0.70 -11.76
C LYS A 135 -39.68 -0.36 -10.60
N ARG A 136 -39.88 -0.98 -9.42
CA ARG A 136 -38.98 -0.84 -8.25
C ARG A 136 -37.79 -1.78 -8.24
N GLY A 137 -37.54 -2.49 -9.35
CA GLY A 137 -36.35 -3.33 -9.56
C GLY A 137 -36.45 -4.71 -8.96
N PHE A 138 -37.66 -5.21 -8.65
CA PHE A 138 -37.83 -6.61 -8.22
C PHE A 138 -37.94 -7.56 -9.41
N ALA A 139 -37.11 -8.60 -9.40
CA ALA A 139 -37.27 -9.75 -10.28
C ALA A 139 -38.42 -10.65 -9.74
N LEU A 140 -39.55 -10.69 -10.43
CA LEU A 140 -40.75 -11.36 -9.97
C LEU A 140 -40.91 -12.76 -10.56
N ARG A 141 -41.41 -13.69 -9.75
CA ARG A 141 -41.88 -15.02 -10.13
C ARG A 141 -43.27 -15.25 -9.48
N SER A 142 -44.14 -15.92 -10.21
CA SER A 142 -45.47 -16.32 -9.69
C SER A 142 -45.52 -17.80 -9.50
N LEU A 143 -46.28 -18.22 -8.49
CA LEU A 143 -46.59 -19.61 -8.21
C LEU A 143 -48.04 -19.70 -7.63
N ASP A 144 -48.83 -20.61 -8.13
CA ASP A 144 -50.12 -20.89 -7.60
C ASP A 144 -50.01 -22.01 -6.55
N VAL A 145 -50.43 -21.71 -5.32
CA VAL A 145 -50.37 -22.65 -4.18
C VAL A 145 -51.78 -22.67 -3.55
N ASP A 146 -52.38 -23.84 -3.53
CA ASP A 146 -53.71 -24.08 -2.94
C ASP A 146 -54.77 -23.07 -3.46
N GLY A 147 -54.75 -22.80 -4.78
CA GLY A 147 -55.66 -21.86 -5.42
C GLY A 147 -55.42 -20.38 -5.11
N THR A 148 -54.38 -20.05 -4.41
CA THR A 148 -53.94 -18.68 -4.14
C THR A 148 -52.71 -18.34 -4.98
N ARG A 149 -52.78 -17.22 -5.71
CA ARG A 149 -51.63 -16.73 -6.51
C ARG A 149 -50.67 -15.99 -5.61
N TRP A 150 -49.41 -16.45 -5.61
CA TRP A 150 -48.29 -15.87 -4.91
C TRP A 150 -47.36 -15.23 -5.89
N LEU A 151 -46.80 -14.03 -5.53
CA LEU A 151 -45.69 -13.39 -6.23
C LEU A 151 -44.49 -13.39 -5.31
N PHE A 152 -43.33 -13.75 -5.85
CA PHE A 152 -42.05 -13.76 -5.13
C PHE A 152 -41.12 -12.75 -5.82
N GLY A 153 -40.72 -11.73 -5.08
CA GLY A 153 -39.81 -10.69 -5.56
C GLY A 153 -38.41 -10.86 -5.00
N ASP A 154 -37.40 -10.83 -5.87
CA ASP A 154 -35.99 -10.79 -5.46
C ASP A 154 -35.38 -9.46 -5.92
N LYS A 155 -34.74 -8.72 -5.00
CA LYS A 155 -33.96 -7.52 -5.32
C LYS A 155 -32.56 -7.66 -4.74
N ASN A 156 -31.52 -7.28 -5.49
CA ASN A 156 -30.11 -7.32 -5.10
C ASN A 156 -29.62 -8.67 -4.56
N LYS A 157 -30.17 -9.77 -5.06
CA LYS A 157 -29.86 -11.14 -4.59
C LYS A 157 -28.35 -11.46 -4.65
N TRP A 158 -27.63 -10.89 -5.60
CA TRP A 158 -26.19 -11.03 -5.76
C TRP A 158 -25.38 -10.37 -4.63
N ALA A 159 -25.92 -9.32 -3.99
CA ALA A 159 -25.22 -8.58 -2.93
C ALA A 159 -24.92 -9.43 -1.68
N ARG A 160 -25.59 -10.57 -1.52
CA ARG A 160 -25.28 -11.56 -0.47
C ARG A 160 -23.86 -12.11 -0.57
N TYR A 161 -23.26 -12.08 -1.75
CA TYR A 161 -21.89 -12.53 -1.99
C TYR A 161 -20.84 -11.43 -1.74
N GLY A 162 -21.26 -10.20 -1.39
CA GLY A 162 -20.33 -9.09 -1.17
C GLY A 162 -19.24 -9.41 -0.16
N VAL A 163 -19.61 -10.05 0.98
CA VAL A 163 -18.63 -10.48 2.00
C VAL A 163 -17.67 -11.53 1.43
N LEU A 164 -18.15 -12.46 0.60
CA LEU A 164 -17.30 -13.47 -0.03
C LEU A 164 -16.30 -12.82 -1.00
N VAL A 165 -16.77 -11.86 -1.79
CA VAL A 165 -15.92 -11.09 -2.73
C VAL A 165 -14.87 -10.29 -1.97
N ALA A 166 -15.24 -9.63 -0.86
CA ALA A 166 -14.29 -8.91 -0.02
C ALA A 166 -13.22 -9.85 0.58
N HIS A 167 -13.63 -11.02 1.08
CA HIS A 167 -12.68 -12.02 1.59
C HIS A 167 -11.73 -12.53 0.51
N LEU A 168 -12.22 -12.73 -0.72
CA LEU A 168 -11.37 -13.10 -1.85
C LEU A 168 -10.36 -11.99 -2.17
N GLY A 169 -10.78 -10.72 -2.18
CA GLY A 169 -9.91 -9.58 -2.38
C GLY A 169 -8.77 -9.54 -1.36
N PHE A 170 -9.10 -9.74 -0.08
CA PHE A 170 -8.10 -9.81 0.98
C PHE A 170 -7.11 -10.98 0.79
N ALA A 171 -7.59 -12.16 0.39
CA ALA A 171 -6.73 -13.31 0.10
C ALA A 171 -5.76 -13.04 -1.07
N ILE A 172 -6.23 -12.34 -2.11
CA ILE A 172 -5.39 -11.94 -3.26
C ILE A 172 -4.31 -10.94 -2.83
N ILE A 173 -4.67 -9.95 -1.98
CA ILE A 173 -3.69 -8.99 -1.40
C ILE A 173 -2.62 -9.76 -0.61
N ALA A 174 -3.03 -10.63 0.30
CA ALA A 174 -2.10 -11.41 1.12
C ALA A 174 -1.17 -12.29 0.26
N PHE A 175 -1.69 -12.88 -0.81
CA PHE A 175 -0.89 -13.63 -1.78
C PHE A 175 0.12 -12.72 -2.49
N GLY A 176 -0.28 -11.51 -2.91
CA GLY A 176 0.63 -10.53 -3.50
C GLY A 176 1.75 -10.13 -2.55
N VAL A 177 1.41 -9.78 -1.30
CA VAL A 177 2.40 -9.46 -0.26
C VAL A 177 3.37 -10.63 -0.04
N PHE A 178 2.87 -11.86 0.01
CA PHE A 178 3.70 -13.05 0.14
C PHE A 178 4.66 -13.24 -1.05
N LEU A 179 4.20 -13.01 -2.28
CA LEU A 179 5.05 -13.06 -3.47
C LEU A 179 6.13 -11.97 -3.46
N GLY A 180 5.76 -10.76 -3.05
CA GLY A 180 6.70 -9.64 -2.89
C GLY A 180 7.78 -9.96 -1.85
N TRP A 181 7.40 -10.55 -0.73
CA TRP A 181 8.33 -11.00 0.31
C TRP A 181 9.24 -12.15 -0.17
N LEU A 182 8.68 -13.11 -0.92
CA LEU A 182 9.42 -14.32 -1.36
C LEU A 182 10.40 -14.02 -2.50
N ALA A 183 10.05 -13.17 -3.45
CA ALA A 183 10.76 -12.98 -4.71
C ALA A 183 11.04 -11.51 -5.06
N GLY A 184 10.65 -10.60 -4.17
CA GLY A 184 10.99 -9.19 -4.26
C GLY A 184 12.38 -8.89 -3.71
N PHE A 185 12.97 -7.81 -4.20
CA PHE A 185 14.22 -7.28 -3.67
C PHE A 185 14.26 -5.75 -3.84
N LYS A 186 15.09 -5.10 -3.05
CA LYS A 186 15.41 -3.68 -3.12
C LYS A 186 16.89 -3.46 -2.84
N GLY A 187 17.42 -2.34 -3.30
CA GLY A 187 18.79 -1.96 -3.02
C GLY A 187 19.11 -0.57 -3.55
N GLU A 188 20.36 -0.19 -3.44
CA GLU A 188 20.88 1.10 -3.87
C GLU A 188 22.11 0.92 -4.73
N LEU A 189 22.28 1.82 -5.70
CA LEU A 189 23.47 1.95 -6.52
C LEU A 189 24.00 3.37 -6.39
N GLN A 190 25.26 3.51 -6.08
CA GLN A 190 25.99 4.76 -6.18
C GLN A 190 26.93 4.66 -7.39
N ILE A 191 26.74 5.53 -8.38
CA ILE A 191 27.42 5.42 -9.66
C ILE A 191 28.04 6.77 -10.01
N PHE A 192 29.36 6.81 -10.20
CA PHE A 192 30.05 7.97 -10.73
C PHE A 192 29.82 8.15 -12.23
N ASP A 193 29.89 9.37 -12.73
CA ASP A 193 29.87 9.66 -14.16
C ASP A 193 30.87 8.79 -14.92
N GLY A 194 30.40 8.16 -16.01
CA GLY A 194 31.16 7.24 -16.83
C GLY A 194 31.47 5.89 -16.19
N ALA A 195 30.84 5.55 -15.04
CA ALA A 195 30.99 4.24 -14.40
C ALA A 195 29.78 3.34 -14.63
N THR A 196 29.97 2.04 -14.41
CA THR A 196 28.91 1.03 -14.47
C THR A 196 28.84 0.32 -13.14
N SER A 197 27.62 0.14 -12.62
CA SER A 197 27.36 -0.66 -11.41
C SER A 197 26.35 -1.76 -11.69
N ALA A 198 26.63 -2.96 -11.21
CA ALA A 198 25.76 -4.13 -11.37
C ALA A 198 24.72 -4.18 -10.25
N VAL A 199 23.53 -4.69 -10.57
CA VAL A 199 22.49 -5.02 -9.56
C VAL A 199 22.81 -6.39 -9.00
N GLU A 200 23.22 -6.44 -7.73
CA GLU A 200 23.68 -7.68 -7.08
C GLU A 200 22.64 -8.80 -7.09
N GLN A 201 21.36 -8.44 -6.87
CA GLN A 201 20.28 -9.42 -6.77
C GLN A 201 19.79 -9.94 -8.12
N GLN A 202 20.21 -9.32 -9.23
CA GLN A 202 19.78 -9.74 -10.57
C GLN A 202 20.95 -9.83 -11.55
N ARG A 203 21.36 -11.05 -11.87
CA ARG A 203 22.40 -11.29 -12.87
C ARG A 203 22.02 -10.72 -14.22
N GLY A 204 22.99 -10.14 -14.93
CA GLY A 204 22.77 -9.55 -16.25
C GLY A 204 22.15 -8.17 -16.24
N LEU A 205 21.84 -7.60 -15.07
CA LEU A 205 21.34 -6.25 -14.91
C LEU A 205 22.42 -5.33 -14.35
N ALA A 206 22.71 -4.24 -15.07
CA ALA A 206 23.66 -3.22 -14.67
C ALA A 206 23.19 -1.85 -15.16
N VAL A 207 23.68 -0.80 -14.52
CA VAL A 207 23.43 0.59 -14.93
C VAL A 207 24.76 1.29 -15.18
N HIS A 208 24.91 1.85 -16.37
CA HIS A 208 25.98 2.75 -16.74
C HIS A 208 25.48 4.19 -16.62
N LEU A 209 26.16 5.03 -15.89
CA LEU A 209 25.86 6.46 -15.83
C LEU A 209 26.64 7.18 -16.92
N ASP A 210 25.96 7.67 -17.94
CA ASP A 210 26.58 8.50 -18.97
C ASP A 210 26.92 9.88 -18.35
N LYS A 211 25.94 10.51 -17.67
CA LYS A 211 26.12 11.80 -17.00
C LYS A 211 25.06 12.04 -15.94
N PHE A 212 25.44 12.61 -14.81
CA PHE A 212 24.52 13.19 -13.84
C PHE A 212 24.50 14.72 -13.96
N THR A 213 23.29 15.32 -13.88
CA THR A 213 23.10 16.77 -13.93
C THR A 213 22.24 17.21 -12.76
N ALA A 214 22.78 18.08 -11.90
CA ALA A 214 22.05 18.80 -10.87
C ALA A 214 21.98 20.29 -11.26
N THR A 215 20.77 20.86 -11.21
CA THR A 215 20.56 22.30 -11.43
C THR A 215 20.16 22.94 -10.13
N PHE A 216 20.85 23.99 -9.74
CA PHE A 216 20.60 24.74 -8.51
C PHE A 216 20.07 26.14 -8.84
N GLN A 217 19.18 26.62 -8.01
CA GLN A 217 18.64 27.98 -8.10
C GLN A 217 18.91 28.71 -6.78
N PRO A 218 19.37 29.98 -6.81
CA PRO A 218 19.52 30.78 -5.60
C PRO A 218 18.15 31.13 -5.03
N VAL A 219 17.99 30.96 -3.74
CA VAL A 219 16.81 31.34 -2.96
C VAL A 219 17.24 32.32 -1.88
N GLU A 220 16.69 33.51 -1.92
CA GLU A 220 16.95 34.56 -0.92
C GLU A 220 16.11 34.32 0.33
N THR A 221 16.76 34.37 1.49
CA THR A 221 16.08 34.30 2.80
C THR A 221 16.59 35.42 3.72
N PRO A 222 15.90 35.70 4.83
CA PRO A 222 16.38 36.65 5.82
C PRO A 222 17.75 36.30 6.41
N SER A 223 18.16 35.03 6.34
CA SER A 223 19.44 34.52 6.84
C SER A 223 20.56 34.55 5.78
N GLY A 224 20.25 34.87 4.52
CA GLY A 224 21.16 34.91 3.39
C GLY A 224 20.66 34.10 2.17
N THR A 225 21.46 34.08 1.12
CA THR A 225 21.21 33.29 -0.09
C THR A 225 21.60 31.83 0.15
N PHE A 226 20.71 30.89 -0.15
CA PHE A 226 21.04 29.46 -0.24
C PHE A 226 20.69 28.91 -1.63
N TYR A 227 21.33 27.82 -2.01
CA TYR A 227 21.12 27.19 -3.31
C TYR A 227 20.21 25.98 -3.15
N GLN A 228 19.01 26.05 -3.73
CA GLN A 228 18.07 24.96 -3.77
C GLN A 228 18.19 24.20 -5.09
N ALA A 229 18.27 22.89 -5.00
CA ALA A 229 18.21 22.06 -6.18
C ALA A 229 16.83 22.10 -6.84
N SER A 230 16.80 22.32 -8.14
CA SER A 230 15.57 22.42 -8.93
C SER A 230 15.35 21.22 -9.85
N LYS A 231 16.40 20.52 -10.24
CA LYS A 231 16.36 19.34 -11.11
C LYS A 231 17.48 18.39 -10.78
N PHE A 232 17.19 17.11 -10.78
CA PHE A 232 18.15 16.01 -10.71
C PHE A 232 17.85 15.06 -11.85
N GLU A 233 18.84 14.80 -12.70
CA GLU A 233 18.71 14.00 -13.90
C GLU A 233 19.92 13.08 -14.05
N SER A 234 19.67 11.80 -14.23
CA SER A 234 20.67 10.79 -14.51
C SER A 234 20.45 10.25 -15.91
N ASP A 235 21.34 10.62 -16.86
CA ASP A 235 21.40 10.02 -18.19
C ASP A 235 22.07 8.65 -18.05
N VAL A 236 21.33 7.58 -18.28
CA VAL A 236 21.81 6.22 -18.01
C VAL A 236 21.61 5.28 -19.19
N GLY A 237 22.53 4.33 -19.31
CA GLY A 237 22.39 3.13 -20.11
C GLY A 237 22.04 1.96 -19.20
N VAL A 238 20.79 1.52 -19.17
CA VAL A 238 20.39 0.32 -18.43
C VAL A 238 20.69 -0.91 -19.28
N ILE A 239 21.56 -1.78 -18.79
CA ILE A 239 22.04 -2.99 -19.46
C ILE A 239 21.26 -4.18 -18.87
N GLU A 240 20.48 -4.84 -19.70
CA GLU A 240 19.70 -6.02 -19.33
C GLU A 240 19.99 -7.15 -20.33
N ASP A 241 20.59 -8.25 -19.85
CA ASP A 241 21.00 -9.39 -20.66
C ASP A 241 21.84 -9.02 -21.91
N GLY A 242 22.74 -8.05 -21.75
CA GLY A 242 23.63 -7.54 -22.82
C GLY A 242 22.98 -6.51 -23.75
N VAL A 243 21.71 -6.16 -23.55
CA VAL A 243 21.02 -5.12 -24.30
C VAL A 243 21.01 -3.83 -23.49
N THR A 244 21.53 -2.73 -24.08
CA THR A 244 21.56 -1.43 -23.42
C THR A 244 20.36 -0.59 -23.87
N THR A 245 19.57 -0.12 -22.93
CA THR A 245 18.49 0.85 -23.13
C THR A 245 18.90 2.19 -22.56
N LYS A 246 19.03 3.21 -23.40
CA LYS A 246 19.32 4.59 -22.95
C LYS A 246 18.06 5.28 -22.49
N THR A 247 18.12 5.93 -21.33
CA THR A 247 17.00 6.64 -20.72
C THR A 247 17.49 7.65 -19.69
N ASP A 248 16.61 8.57 -19.32
CA ASP A 248 16.84 9.54 -18.26
C ASP A 248 16.02 9.11 -17.04
N ILE A 249 16.65 9.08 -15.87
CA ILE A 249 15.98 8.86 -14.59
C ILE A 249 15.94 10.19 -13.85
N ILE A 250 14.73 10.70 -13.62
CA ILE A 250 14.46 11.97 -12.96
C ILE A 250 13.63 11.71 -11.70
N VAL A 251 13.72 12.60 -10.72
CA VAL A 251 12.86 12.51 -9.50
C VAL A 251 11.38 12.41 -9.88
N ASN A 252 10.66 11.44 -9.30
CA ASN A 252 9.28 11.10 -9.58
C ASN A 252 8.99 10.50 -10.96
N HIS A 253 10.02 10.22 -11.78
CA HIS A 253 9.90 9.54 -13.06
C HIS A 253 10.82 8.32 -13.10
N PRO A 254 10.42 7.20 -12.46
CA PRO A 254 11.22 6.00 -12.44
C PRO A 254 11.26 5.31 -13.81
N PHE A 255 12.38 4.64 -14.10
CA PHE A 255 12.48 3.74 -15.23
C PHE A 255 12.19 2.30 -14.81
N GLN A 256 11.40 1.57 -15.61
CA GLN A 256 11.11 0.16 -15.41
C GLN A 256 11.78 -0.70 -16.50
N THR A 257 12.53 -1.69 -16.07
CA THR A 257 13.12 -2.71 -16.96
C THR A 257 12.08 -3.72 -17.43
N LYS A 258 12.42 -4.52 -18.46
CA LYS A 258 11.57 -5.62 -18.92
C LYS A 258 11.38 -6.71 -17.87
N SER A 259 12.37 -6.91 -17.01
CA SER A 259 12.30 -7.87 -15.88
C SER A 259 11.52 -7.35 -14.67
N GLY A 260 10.97 -6.13 -14.75
CA GLY A 260 10.12 -5.54 -13.72
C GLY A 260 10.89 -4.88 -12.57
N VAL A 261 12.16 -4.54 -12.76
CA VAL A 261 12.94 -3.73 -11.81
C VAL A 261 12.70 -2.26 -12.09
N TYR A 262 12.34 -1.50 -11.05
CA TYR A 262 12.21 -0.05 -11.11
C TYR A 262 13.46 0.61 -10.57
N PHE A 263 13.96 1.63 -11.24
CA PHE A 263 15.03 2.52 -10.78
C PHE A 263 14.47 3.91 -10.50
N TYR A 264 14.83 4.46 -9.34
CA TYR A 264 14.39 5.78 -8.88
C TYR A 264 15.59 6.64 -8.59
N GLN A 265 15.55 7.92 -8.96
CA GLN A 265 16.51 8.92 -8.50
C GLN A 265 16.32 9.17 -7.01
N ALA A 266 17.32 8.84 -6.18
CA ALA A 266 17.22 8.91 -4.73
C ALA A 266 18.16 9.93 -4.11
N SER A 267 19.43 9.91 -4.51
CA SER A 267 20.46 10.78 -3.97
C SER A 267 21.46 11.19 -5.04
N TYR A 268 22.33 12.10 -4.73
CA TYR A 268 23.39 12.58 -5.62
C TYR A 268 24.51 13.23 -4.80
N GLY A 269 25.61 13.51 -5.46
CA GLY A 269 26.67 14.32 -4.90
C GLY A 269 27.82 14.50 -5.88
N PHE A 270 28.84 15.16 -5.36
CA PHE A 270 30.10 15.36 -6.07
C PHE A 270 31.21 14.69 -5.27
N GLY A 271 31.90 13.78 -5.92
CA GLY A 271 33.03 13.07 -5.33
C GLY A 271 34.35 13.75 -5.60
N GLY A 272 35.32 13.47 -4.75
CA GLY A 272 36.70 13.83 -4.97
C GLY A 272 37.35 12.98 -6.04
N ARG A 273 38.34 13.52 -6.71
CA ARG A 273 39.25 12.78 -7.60
C ARG A 273 40.67 13.18 -7.34
N ILE A 274 41.53 12.23 -7.00
CA ILE A 274 42.90 12.48 -6.64
C ILE A 274 43.86 11.59 -7.43
N ASP A 275 45.06 12.14 -7.72
CA ASP A 275 46.19 11.34 -8.08
C ASP A 275 47.18 11.30 -6.89
N LEU A 276 47.77 10.16 -6.67
CA LEU A 276 48.75 9.96 -5.62
C LEU A 276 50.10 9.58 -6.23
N THR A 277 51.17 10.20 -5.76
CA THR A 277 52.56 9.84 -6.16
C THR A 277 53.36 9.56 -4.88
N ARG A 278 54.38 8.68 -4.99
CA ARG A 278 55.40 8.47 -3.96
C ARG A 278 56.77 8.72 -4.55
N ASN A 279 57.53 9.66 -4.01
CA ASN A 279 58.83 10.08 -4.54
C ASN A 279 58.77 10.37 -6.04
N GLY A 280 57.71 11.04 -6.50
CA GLY A 280 57.47 11.37 -7.90
C GLY A 280 56.99 10.23 -8.81
N LYS A 281 56.81 9.01 -8.29
CA LYS A 281 56.23 7.87 -9.03
C LYS A 281 54.75 7.74 -8.79
N PRO A 282 53.91 7.60 -9.83
CA PRO A 282 52.46 7.44 -9.65
C PRO A 282 52.12 6.15 -8.92
N ILE A 283 51.11 6.23 -8.01
CA ILE A 283 50.52 5.11 -7.31
C ILE A 283 49.15 4.85 -7.89
N SER A 284 48.86 3.61 -8.26
CA SER A 284 47.56 3.20 -8.71
C SER A 284 46.59 3.11 -7.51
N LEU A 285 45.49 3.85 -7.58
CA LEU A 285 44.42 3.84 -6.58
C LEU A 285 43.25 2.97 -7.05
N SER A 286 42.60 2.29 -6.14
CA SER A 286 41.29 1.66 -6.37
C SER A 286 40.29 2.71 -6.83
N GLY A 287 39.30 2.33 -7.63
CA GLY A 287 38.29 3.26 -8.14
C GLY A 287 38.84 4.39 -9.04
N ALA A 288 40.09 4.26 -9.54
CA ALA A 288 40.77 5.30 -10.33
C ALA A 288 40.89 6.66 -9.60
N GLY A 289 41.07 6.60 -8.27
CA GLY A 289 41.18 7.78 -7.42
C GLY A 289 39.90 8.59 -7.25
N ARG A 290 38.74 8.02 -7.54
CA ARG A 290 37.40 8.58 -7.26
C ARG A 290 37.08 8.31 -5.81
N LEU A 291 36.59 9.33 -5.10
CA LEU A 291 36.32 9.28 -3.66
C LEU A 291 34.90 9.77 -3.36
N MET A 292 34.17 9.00 -2.59
CA MET A 292 32.92 9.43 -1.94
C MET A 292 33.25 10.12 -0.60
N PRO A 293 32.41 11.02 -0.11
CA PRO A 293 32.54 11.52 1.27
C PRO A 293 32.60 10.37 2.27
N GLY A 294 33.64 10.38 3.12
CA GLY A 294 33.93 9.29 4.07
C GLY A 294 34.87 8.20 3.56
N ASP A 295 35.25 8.21 2.29
CA ASP A 295 36.25 7.26 1.77
C ASP A 295 37.62 7.49 2.36
N GLN A 296 38.33 6.39 2.63
CA GLN A 296 39.66 6.38 3.18
C GLN A 296 40.66 5.83 2.14
N VAL A 297 41.79 6.51 2.02
CA VAL A 297 42.90 6.11 1.13
C VAL A 297 44.12 5.80 1.97
N PHE A 298 44.40 4.51 2.15
CA PHE A 298 45.59 4.05 2.88
C PHE A 298 46.84 4.26 2.01
N LEU A 299 47.92 4.83 2.62
CA LEU A 299 49.20 5.06 1.94
C LEU A 299 50.10 3.81 2.12
N PRO A 300 50.34 3.00 1.08
CA PRO A 300 51.06 1.74 1.17
C PRO A 300 52.44 1.84 1.83
N GLY A 301 52.72 0.98 2.85
CA GLY A 301 53.97 0.95 3.58
C GLY A 301 54.18 2.07 4.57
N THR A 302 53.11 2.68 5.03
CA THR A 302 53.04 3.66 6.13
C THR A 302 51.85 3.39 7.01
N SER A 303 51.77 4.06 8.17
CA SER A 303 50.57 4.10 9.03
C SER A 303 49.70 5.35 8.75
N ARG A 304 49.79 5.89 7.54
CA ARG A 304 49.03 7.08 7.12
C ARG A 304 47.85 6.70 6.24
N GLU A 305 46.78 7.46 6.40
CA GLU A 305 45.61 7.44 5.56
C GLU A 305 45.12 8.86 5.26
N ILE A 306 44.35 8.99 4.21
CA ILE A 306 43.70 10.22 3.81
C ILE A 306 42.21 9.96 3.84
N ASP A 307 41.49 10.65 4.75
CA ASP A 307 40.03 10.60 4.82
C ASP A 307 39.47 11.76 4.01
N TYR A 308 38.72 11.44 2.98
CA TYR A 308 38.03 12.43 2.19
C TYR A 308 36.75 12.86 2.90
N VAL A 309 36.64 14.14 3.25
CA VAL A 309 35.49 14.67 3.97
C VAL A 309 34.41 15.11 2.99
N THR A 310 34.73 16.08 2.11
CA THR A 310 33.76 16.64 1.16
C THR A 310 34.43 17.52 0.11
N LEU A 311 33.65 17.90 -0.91
CA LEU A 311 33.95 18.96 -1.85
C LEU A 311 33.36 20.28 -1.38
N LEU A 312 34.14 21.35 -1.36
CA LEU A 312 33.69 22.72 -1.15
C LEU A 312 33.88 23.51 -2.43
N GLY A 313 32.80 24.07 -2.98
CA GLY A 313 32.95 24.86 -4.20
C GLY A 313 31.68 25.00 -5.02
N PRO A 314 31.77 25.70 -6.17
CA PRO A 314 30.65 25.96 -7.05
C PRO A 314 30.04 24.68 -7.64
N SER A 315 30.80 23.57 -7.72
CA SER A 315 30.29 22.31 -8.22
C SER A 315 29.31 21.65 -7.27
N ASP A 316 29.40 21.91 -5.96
CA ASP A 316 28.42 21.44 -4.94
C ASP A 316 27.98 22.57 -4.01
N PRO A 317 27.12 23.47 -4.47
CA PRO A 317 26.65 24.58 -3.65
C PRO A 317 25.83 24.14 -2.42
N SER A 318 25.35 22.89 -2.36
CA SER A 318 24.64 22.37 -1.20
C SER A 318 25.51 22.19 0.05
N GLN A 319 26.83 22.09 -0.13
CA GLN A 319 27.79 21.97 0.97
C GLN A 319 28.21 23.32 1.55
N VAL A 320 27.79 24.44 0.93
CA VAL A 320 28.11 25.77 1.42
C VAL A 320 27.09 26.20 2.47
N PRO A 321 27.53 26.62 3.68
CA PRO A 321 26.60 27.09 4.70
C PRO A 321 25.78 28.30 4.23
N LEU A 322 24.55 28.42 4.74
CA LEU A 322 23.66 29.54 4.45
C LEU A 322 24.33 30.89 4.74
N GLY A 323 24.19 31.84 3.80
CA GLY A 323 24.75 33.19 3.95
C GLY A 323 26.25 33.31 3.69
N VAL A 324 26.91 32.21 3.35
CA VAL A 324 28.32 32.21 2.96
C VAL A 324 28.44 32.27 1.43
N PRO A 325 29.21 33.18 0.85
CA PRO A 325 29.45 33.19 -0.60
C PRO A 325 30.12 31.89 -1.05
N LEU A 326 29.68 31.36 -2.20
CA LEU A 326 30.36 30.21 -2.81
C LEU A 326 31.85 30.45 -2.98
N PRO A 327 32.71 29.46 -2.68
CA PRO A 327 34.12 29.50 -3.04
C PRO A 327 34.31 29.80 -4.53
N LYS A 328 35.38 30.52 -4.87
CA LYS A 328 35.66 30.82 -6.29
C LYS A 328 36.16 29.61 -7.09
N THR A 329 36.71 28.63 -6.41
CA THR A 329 37.26 27.40 -6.98
C THR A 329 36.86 26.23 -6.11
N ASP A 330 36.75 25.05 -6.69
CA ASP A 330 36.53 23.82 -5.93
C ASP A 330 37.74 23.49 -5.06
N GLU A 331 37.50 23.08 -3.84
CA GLU A 331 38.48 22.63 -2.86
C GLU A 331 38.02 21.32 -2.20
N TYR A 332 38.99 20.41 -1.97
CA TYR A 332 38.71 19.21 -1.22
C TYR A 332 39.06 19.41 0.25
N ALA A 333 38.12 19.09 1.14
CA ALA A 333 38.40 18.99 2.58
C ALA A 333 38.79 17.53 2.88
N MET A 334 39.99 17.33 3.43
CA MET A 334 40.52 15.99 3.75
C MET A 334 41.22 15.99 5.09
N TRP A 335 41.17 14.86 5.79
CA TRP A 335 42.03 14.60 6.93
C TRP A 335 43.22 13.76 6.48
N VAL A 336 44.44 14.15 6.91
CA VAL A 336 45.60 13.28 6.86
C VAL A 336 45.81 12.72 8.25
N ILE A 337 45.66 11.44 8.38
CA ILE A 337 45.73 10.69 9.65
C ILE A 337 47.03 9.90 9.71
N HIS A 338 47.68 9.90 10.85
CA HIS A 338 48.85 9.09 11.15
C HIS A 338 48.70 8.42 12.49
N ASP A 339 48.84 7.09 12.54
CA ASP A 339 48.60 6.25 13.72
C ASP A 339 47.25 6.53 14.41
N ASN A 340 46.19 6.62 13.59
CA ASN A 340 44.80 6.92 13.96
C ASN A 340 44.60 8.32 14.60
N VAL A 341 45.54 9.26 14.39
CA VAL A 341 45.45 10.62 14.90
C VAL A 341 45.55 11.61 13.73
N PRO A 342 44.64 12.57 13.59
CA PRO A 342 44.77 13.63 12.61
C PRO A 342 46.05 14.39 12.75
N THR A 343 46.79 14.61 11.65
CA THR A 343 48.09 15.34 11.66
C THR A 343 47.93 16.84 11.86
N THR A 344 46.71 17.37 11.72
CA THR A 344 46.36 18.78 11.86
C THR A 344 45.11 18.95 12.72
N SER A 345 44.89 20.14 13.27
CA SER A 345 43.67 20.45 14.06
C SER A 345 42.45 20.82 13.19
N ARG A 346 42.62 20.92 11.92
CA ARG A 346 41.56 21.23 10.91
C ARG A 346 41.79 20.41 9.66
N PRO A 347 40.74 20.08 8.88
CA PRO A 347 40.91 19.44 7.59
C PRO A 347 41.84 20.23 6.69
N LEU A 348 42.65 19.51 5.92
CA LEU A 348 43.47 20.07 4.89
C LEU A 348 42.57 20.47 3.71
N LEU A 349 42.61 21.75 3.30
CA LEU A 349 41.90 22.23 2.11
C LEU A 349 42.85 22.16 0.92
N VAL A 350 42.48 21.41 -0.10
CA VAL A 350 43.29 21.20 -1.30
C VAL A 350 42.56 21.75 -2.52
N PRO A 351 42.95 22.93 -3.04
CA PRO A 351 42.36 23.48 -4.24
C PRO A 351 42.61 22.59 -5.47
N ILE A 352 41.61 22.53 -6.36
CA ILE A 352 41.74 21.75 -7.60
C ILE A 352 42.96 22.17 -8.42
N GLY A 353 43.68 21.19 -8.95
CA GLY A 353 44.91 21.34 -9.71
C GLY A 353 46.16 21.59 -8.84
N LYS A 354 46.02 21.62 -7.51
CA LYS A 354 47.17 21.74 -6.61
C LYS A 354 47.65 20.39 -6.14
N THR A 355 48.97 20.31 -5.92
CA THR A 355 49.64 19.15 -5.31
C THR A 355 50.11 19.56 -3.92
N VAL A 356 49.83 18.70 -2.96
CA VAL A 356 50.22 18.87 -1.54
C VAL A 356 51.02 17.66 -1.08
N ASP A 357 51.99 17.90 -0.20
CA ASP A 357 52.73 16.85 0.49
C ASP A 357 51.87 16.30 1.67
N VAL A 358 51.71 14.99 1.69
CA VAL A 358 50.95 14.31 2.76
C VAL A 358 51.86 13.46 3.66
N GLY A 359 53.19 13.61 3.52
CA GLY A 359 54.19 12.97 4.31
C GLY A 359 54.71 11.64 3.74
N ASP A 360 55.83 11.16 4.29
CA ASP A 360 56.48 9.87 3.94
C ASP A 360 56.80 9.75 2.41
N GLY A 361 57.11 10.90 1.75
CA GLY A 361 57.37 10.98 0.34
C GLY A 361 56.13 10.87 -0.56
N TYR A 362 54.94 10.92 0.01
CA TYR A 362 53.68 10.94 -0.74
C TYR A 362 53.23 12.37 -1.04
N SER A 363 52.78 12.55 -2.26
CA SER A 363 52.15 13.77 -2.71
C SER A 363 50.82 13.51 -3.37
N LEU A 364 49.81 14.27 -3.00
CA LEU A 364 48.44 14.19 -3.49
C LEU A 364 48.15 15.35 -4.43
N THR A 365 47.61 15.09 -5.61
CA THR A 365 47.11 16.10 -6.54
C THR A 365 45.61 16.05 -6.64
N ALA A 366 44.91 17.14 -6.31
CA ALA A 366 43.47 17.26 -6.47
C ALA A 366 43.13 17.41 -7.96
N ARG A 367 42.24 16.58 -8.47
CA ARG A 367 41.70 16.63 -9.84
C ARG A 367 40.30 17.25 -9.84
N PRO A 368 39.77 17.71 -10.99
CA PRO A 368 38.38 18.18 -11.05
C PRO A 368 37.39 17.17 -10.44
N PRO A 369 36.39 17.65 -9.68
CA PRO A 369 35.40 16.77 -9.07
C PRO A 369 34.61 15.99 -10.10
N ILE A 370 34.02 14.91 -9.67
CA ILE A 370 33.20 14.03 -10.49
C ILE A 370 31.82 13.86 -9.84
N ALA A 371 30.77 14.06 -10.61
CA ALA A 371 29.41 13.82 -10.11
C ALA A 371 29.14 12.34 -9.95
N TRP A 372 28.25 12.02 -9.03
CA TRP A 372 27.69 10.69 -8.87
C TRP A 372 26.18 10.77 -8.63
N THR A 373 25.47 9.72 -9.03
CA THR A 373 24.06 9.52 -8.74
C THR A 373 23.86 8.36 -7.78
N GLY A 374 22.90 8.52 -6.88
CA GLY A 374 22.36 7.42 -6.07
C GLY A 374 21.00 7.02 -6.61
N LEU A 375 20.90 5.80 -7.10
CA LEU A 375 19.66 5.20 -7.59
C LEU A 375 19.20 4.14 -6.62
N THR A 376 17.96 4.23 -6.13
CA THR A 376 17.32 3.09 -5.48
C THR A 376 16.65 2.23 -6.53
N TYR A 377 16.71 0.92 -6.34
CA TYR A 377 16.00 -0.02 -7.20
C TYR A 377 15.15 -0.99 -6.39
N ARG A 378 14.02 -1.38 -6.97
CA ARG A 378 13.15 -2.40 -6.39
C ARG A 378 12.51 -3.26 -7.46
N ARG A 379 12.25 -4.50 -7.10
CA ARG A 379 11.38 -5.41 -7.84
C ARG A 379 10.36 -5.98 -6.88
N ASP A 380 9.09 -5.88 -7.23
CA ASP A 380 7.99 -6.45 -6.45
C ASP A 380 7.02 -7.20 -7.37
N PRO A 381 7.17 -8.53 -7.50
CA PRO A 381 6.29 -9.34 -8.34
C PRO A 381 4.86 -9.46 -7.79
N GLY A 382 4.63 -9.06 -6.55
CA GLY A 382 3.32 -9.09 -5.90
C GLY A 382 2.47 -7.83 -6.11
N GLU A 383 3.05 -6.72 -6.57
CA GLU A 383 2.37 -5.42 -6.69
C GLU A 383 1.07 -5.50 -7.51
N GLY A 384 1.08 -6.19 -8.65
CA GLY A 384 -0.11 -6.38 -9.48
C GLY A 384 -1.23 -7.15 -8.77
N PHE A 385 -0.88 -8.16 -7.97
CA PHE A 385 -1.86 -8.91 -7.16
C PHE A 385 -2.43 -8.05 -6.04
N VAL A 386 -1.62 -7.22 -5.39
CA VAL A 386 -2.09 -6.28 -4.36
C VAL A 386 -3.08 -5.29 -4.96
N GLY A 387 -2.79 -4.70 -6.12
CA GLY A 387 -3.70 -3.80 -6.82
C GLY A 387 -5.01 -4.47 -7.24
N LEU A 388 -4.94 -5.67 -7.84
CA LEU A 388 -6.11 -6.46 -8.19
C LEU A 388 -6.94 -6.82 -6.95
N GLY A 389 -6.30 -7.30 -5.89
CA GLY A 389 -6.96 -7.68 -4.66
C GLY A 389 -7.65 -6.49 -3.98
N ALA A 390 -7.03 -5.30 -4.02
CA ALA A 390 -7.64 -4.07 -3.51
C ALA A 390 -8.91 -3.70 -4.30
N ALA A 391 -8.90 -3.79 -5.63
CA ALA A 391 -10.07 -3.54 -6.46
C ALA A 391 -11.22 -4.53 -6.15
N VAL A 392 -10.90 -5.83 -6.01
CA VAL A 392 -11.87 -6.88 -5.64
C VAL A 392 -12.41 -6.64 -4.23
N LEU A 393 -11.57 -6.27 -3.27
CA LEU A 393 -11.94 -5.97 -1.89
C LEU A 393 -12.94 -4.80 -1.82
N VAL A 394 -12.64 -3.70 -2.50
CA VAL A 394 -13.52 -2.52 -2.58
C VAL A 394 -14.85 -2.90 -3.24
N THR A 395 -14.82 -3.65 -4.33
CA THR A 395 -16.04 -4.16 -4.97
C THR A 395 -16.90 -4.98 -4.01
N GLY A 396 -16.27 -5.88 -3.23
CA GLY A 396 -16.94 -6.66 -2.22
C GLY A 396 -17.57 -5.81 -1.11
N PHE A 397 -16.90 -4.76 -0.66
CA PHE A 397 -17.45 -3.82 0.32
C PHE A 397 -18.62 -3.02 -0.25
N VAL A 398 -18.51 -2.50 -1.48
CA VAL A 398 -19.62 -1.81 -2.15
C VAL A 398 -20.85 -2.72 -2.24
N MET A 399 -20.67 -3.97 -2.68
CA MET A 399 -21.75 -4.97 -2.70
C MET A 399 -22.33 -5.22 -1.31
N ALA A 400 -21.47 -5.34 -0.30
CA ALA A 400 -21.91 -5.70 1.04
C ALA A 400 -22.57 -4.52 1.79
N LEU A 401 -22.15 -3.29 1.58
CA LEU A 401 -22.63 -2.13 2.34
C LEU A 401 -23.81 -1.42 1.66
N PHE A 402 -23.72 -1.18 0.35
CA PHE A 402 -24.69 -0.35 -0.35
C PHE A 402 -25.89 -1.11 -0.91
N PHE A 403 -25.80 -2.43 -1.07
CA PHE A 403 -26.88 -3.22 -1.63
C PHE A 403 -27.47 -4.18 -0.61
N VAL A 404 -28.77 -4.04 -0.33
CA VAL A 404 -29.50 -4.92 0.58
C VAL A 404 -30.19 -6.02 -0.24
N PRO A 405 -29.87 -7.32 -0.01
CA PRO A 405 -30.59 -8.43 -0.63
C PRO A 405 -31.97 -8.60 0.01
N ILE A 406 -33.03 -8.42 -0.80
CA ILE A 406 -34.42 -8.41 -0.32
C ILE A 406 -35.18 -9.55 -0.99
N LYS A 407 -35.97 -10.24 -0.19
CA LYS A 407 -36.98 -11.21 -0.62
C LYS A 407 -38.36 -10.71 -0.25
N LEU A 408 -39.23 -10.57 -1.26
CA LEU A 408 -40.64 -10.29 -1.04
C LEU A 408 -41.50 -11.55 -1.23
N TYR A 409 -42.56 -11.66 -0.41
CA TYR A 409 -43.61 -12.58 -0.52
C TYR A 409 -44.93 -11.79 -0.60
N VAL A 410 -45.65 -11.95 -1.69
CA VAL A 410 -46.88 -11.20 -1.95
C VAL A 410 -47.99 -12.18 -2.23
N ARG A 411 -49.12 -11.99 -1.57
CA ARG A 411 -50.36 -12.81 -1.69
C ARG A 411 -51.52 -11.89 -1.94
N THR A 412 -52.37 -12.23 -2.95
CA THR A 412 -53.64 -11.55 -3.14
C THR A 412 -54.75 -12.40 -2.55
N ARG A 413 -55.54 -11.82 -1.66
CA ARG A 413 -56.77 -12.44 -1.08
C ARG A 413 -57.96 -11.51 -1.30
N ARG A 414 -59.17 -12.03 -1.17
CA ARG A 414 -60.43 -11.25 -1.12
C ARG A 414 -60.95 -11.18 0.32
N ASP A 415 -61.29 -10.00 0.76
CA ASP A 415 -62.05 -9.81 1.97
C ASP A 415 -63.46 -9.26 1.69
N ALA A 416 -64.23 -8.90 2.74
CA ALA A 416 -65.57 -8.37 2.59
C ALA A 416 -65.63 -7.02 1.84
N ARG A 417 -64.50 -6.31 1.68
CA ARG A 417 -64.43 -4.99 1.03
C ARG A 417 -63.80 -5.05 -0.37
N GLY A 418 -63.31 -6.23 -0.79
CA GLY A 418 -62.68 -6.40 -2.09
C GLY A 418 -61.30 -7.10 -2.03
N PRO A 419 -60.53 -6.99 -3.10
CA PRO A 419 -59.16 -7.54 -3.13
C PRO A 419 -58.23 -6.83 -2.17
N VAL A 420 -57.38 -7.60 -1.49
CA VAL A 420 -56.32 -7.11 -0.61
C VAL A 420 -55.01 -7.78 -0.97
N VAL A 421 -53.94 -7.00 -1.06
CA VAL A 421 -52.58 -7.49 -1.31
C VAL A 421 -51.83 -7.52 0.02
N ASP A 422 -51.49 -8.70 0.50
CA ASP A 422 -50.64 -8.85 1.66
C ASP A 422 -49.18 -8.99 1.20
N VAL A 423 -48.27 -8.27 1.82
CA VAL A 423 -46.85 -8.23 1.49
C VAL A 423 -46.05 -8.53 2.73
N ALA A 424 -45.05 -9.42 2.60
CA ALA A 424 -43.99 -9.60 3.59
C ALA A 424 -42.65 -9.49 2.95
N ALA A 425 -41.69 -8.97 3.70
CA ALA A 425 -40.29 -8.84 3.28
C ALA A 425 -39.33 -9.47 4.28
N THR A 426 -38.22 -9.97 3.78
CA THR A 426 -37.11 -10.40 4.62
C THR A 426 -35.78 -10.06 3.93
N THR A 427 -34.75 -9.79 4.74
CA THR A 427 -33.40 -9.55 4.26
C THR A 427 -32.40 -10.45 4.97
N THR A 428 -31.25 -10.69 4.35
CA THR A 428 -30.14 -11.43 4.97
C THR A 428 -29.31 -10.58 5.94
N LYS A 429 -29.54 -9.25 5.98
CA LYS A 429 -28.80 -8.27 6.80
C LYS A 429 -29.54 -7.78 8.04
N GLY A 430 -30.75 -8.29 8.28
CA GLY A 430 -31.63 -7.84 9.36
C GLY A 430 -32.71 -6.87 8.87
N ASN A 431 -33.92 -7.01 9.46
CA ASN A 431 -35.11 -6.29 8.98
C ASN A 431 -35.04 -4.77 9.21
N THR A 432 -34.38 -4.33 10.28
CA THR A 432 -34.27 -2.92 10.65
C THR A 432 -33.68 -2.05 9.54
N ILE A 433 -32.72 -2.58 8.76
CA ILE A 433 -32.07 -1.85 7.65
C ILE A 433 -33.04 -1.52 6.52
N TYR A 434 -34.12 -2.32 6.36
CA TYR A 434 -35.07 -2.19 5.26
C TYR A 434 -36.44 -1.64 5.70
N GLU A 435 -36.65 -1.40 6.99
CA GLU A 435 -37.96 -1.02 7.53
C GLU A 435 -38.53 0.26 6.90
N GLY A 436 -37.70 1.30 6.76
CA GLY A 436 -38.10 2.56 6.14
C GLY A 436 -38.51 2.41 4.69
N GLU A 437 -37.66 1.72 3.88
CA GLU A 437 -37.96 1.45 2.47
C GLU A 437 -39.21 0.54 2.31
N PHE A 438 -39.40 -0.42 3.22
CA PHE A 438 -40.58 -1.29 3.20
C PHE A 438 -41.87 -0.53 3.45
N LYS A 439 -41.90 0.42 4.39
CA LYS A 439 -43.05 1.30 4.62
C LYS A 439 -43.37 2.13 3.37
N GLN A 440 -42.34 2.75 2.76
CA GLN A 440 -42.51 3.51 1.51
C GLN A 440 -43.00 2.63 0.35
N LEU A 441 -42.51 1.37 0.26
CA LEU A 441 -42.98 0.41 -0.75
C LEU A 441 -44.45 0.07 -0.52
N LEU A 442 -44.87 -0.16 0.71
CA LEU A 442 -46.26 -0.52 1.04
C LEU A 442 -47.21 0.66 0.77
N ASP A 443 -46.85 1.86 1.19
CA ASP A 443 -47.63 3.08 0.97
C ASP A 443 -47.76 3.41 -0.53
N GLY A 444 -46.67 3.26 -1.31
CA GLY A 444 -46.69 3.42 -2.76
C GLY A 444 -47.57 2.38 -3.46
N LEU A 445 -47.53 1.12 -3.00
CA LEU A 445 -48.37 0.06 -3.53
C LEU A 445 -49.86 0.35 -3.23
N GLY A 446 -50.17 0.82 -2.00
CA GLY A 446 -51.53 1.22 -1.64
C GLY A 446 -52.09 2.29 -2.56
N ARG A 447 -51.35 3.36 -2.78
CA ARG A 447 -51.75 4.45 -3.71
C ARG A 447 -51.98 3.91 -5.12
N THR A 448 -51.05 3.15 -5.68
CA THR A 448 -51.19 2.55 -7.01
C THR A 448 -52.45 1.68 -7.16
N LEU A 449 -52.80 0.95 -6.11
CA LEU A 449 -53.98 0.07 -6.10
C LEU A 449 -55.30 0.82 -5.87
N GLU A 450 -55.27 2.00 -5.26
CA GLU A 450 -56.48 2.83 -5.02
C GLU A 450 -56.76 3.76 -6.19
N THR A 451 -55.80 4.51 -6.70
CA THR A 451 -56.02 5.59 -7.69
C THR A 451 -55.72 5.13 -9.12
N GLY A 452 -54.94 4.14 -9.32
CA GLY A 452 -54.47 3.72 -10.65
C GLY A 452 -53.28 4.54 -11.20
N ASP A 453 -52.89 5.60 -10.49
CA ASP A 453 -51.78 6.48 -10.89
C ASP A 453 -50.46 5.98 -10.32
N ASP A 454 -49.54 5.69 -11.23
CA ASP A 454 -48.13 5.45 -10.92
C ASP A 454 -47.41 6.80 -10.72
N GLU A 455 -47.43 7.37 -9.54
CA GLU A 455 -46.53 8.48 -9.25
C GLU A 455 -45.06 7.98 -9.25
N PRO A 456 -44.16 8.63 -10.04
CA PRO A 456 -42.73 8.26 -9.99
C PRO A 456 -42.20 8.42 -8.57
N ALA A 457 -41.36 7.51 -8.12
CA ALA A 457 -40.63 7.67 -6.88
C ALA A 457 -39.84 8.98 -6.99
N GLN A 458 -40.22 10.01 -6.23
CA GLN A 458 -39.37 11.17 -6.02
C GLN A 458 -38.05 10.65 -5.43
N ASP A 459 -36.95 10.98 -6.09
CA ASP A 459 -35.59 10.58 -5.75
C ASP A 459 -35.32 10.84 -4.27
N ALA A 460 -35.25 9.77 -3.49
CA ALA A 460 -34.85 9.79 -2.07
C ALA A 460 -33.31 9.95 -1.95
N VAL A 461 -32.69 10.78 -2.79
CA VAL A 461 -31.25 11.07 -2.78
C VAL A 461 -30.91 12.33 -1.99
N GLU A 462 -31.91 13.15 -1.60
CA GLU A 462 -31.61 14.49 -1.03
C GLU A 462 -31.64 14.59 0.50
N THR A 463 -31.89 13.53 1.25
CA THR A 463 -32.01 13.61 2.73
C THR A 463 -31.03 12.74 3.52
N ALA A 464 -29.96 12.20 2.89
CA ALA A 464 -28.94 11.45 3.60
C ALA A 464 -27.64 12.23 3.89
N TYR A 465 -27.57 13.53 3.52
CA TYR A 465 -26.45 14.44 3.78
C TYR A 465 -26.92 15.83 4.21
N ALA A 466 -27.75 15.89 5.24
CA ALA A 466 -28.00 17.11 6.00
C ALA A 466 -27.70 16.87 7.49
#